data_bca2291d952c4a26f2f2120ff230eb78
#
_entry.id   bca2291d952c4a26f2f2120ff230eb78
#
_cell.length_a   1.000
_cell.length_b   1.000
_cell.length_c   1.000
_cell.angle_alpha   90.00
_cell.angle_beta   90.00
_cell.angle_gamma   90.00
#
_symmetry.space_group_name_H-M   'P 1'
#
loop_
_entity.id
_entity.type
_entity.pdbx_description
1 polymer ?
#
loop_
_entity_poly.entity_id
_entity_poly.type
_entity_poly.pdbx_seq_one_letter_code
_entity_poly.pdbx_strand_id
1 'polypeptide(L)'
;KKNPASIPHSIWHADDLRRAEKEAADSLGITLYELMLRAGEAAFNVAHSAYPQAARWLILCGHGNNGGDGYVVARLAVAAGIRVTLLALESDKPLPEEASAAREAWLNAGGVIHAPDIVWPEEVDLIVDGLLGTGLRSAPRENIAALIEHANRHSAPVVALDIPSGLIAQTGATPGAVIQAAHTVTFIALKPGLLTGKARDVVGVLHHHALGLESWLAGQETYLARFDASQLAAWLPPRRPTSHKGDHGQIGRASCR
;
A
#
# COMPACT_ATOMS: atom_id res chain seq x y z
N LYS A 1 -6.81 9.41 -23.49
CA LYS A 1 -6.45 8.34 -22.53
C LYS A 1 -5.16 8.82 -21.86
N LYS A 2 -5.24 9.28 -20.60
CA LYS A 2 -4.04 9.54 -19.81
C LYS A 2 -3.35 8.20 -19.58
N ASN A 3 -2.07 8.08 -19.99
CA ASN A 3 -1.23 6.96 -19.60
C ASN A 3 -1.30 6.85 -18.08
N PRO A 4 -1.51 5.66 -17.50
CA PRO A 4 -1.35 5.51 -16.06
C PRO A 4 0.06 5.97 -15.71
N ALA A 5 0.19 6.80 -14.68
CA ALA A 5 1.49 7.28 -14.22
C ALA A 5 2.43 6.07 -14.11
N SER A 6 3.56 6.13 -14.80
CA SER A 6 4.48 4.99 -14.82
C SER A 6 4.94 4.69 -13.41
N ILE A 7 4.82 3.43 -13.00
CA ILE A 7 5.34 2.95 -11.72
C ILE A 7 6.85 3.21 -11.66
N PRO A 8 7.39 3.77 -10.57
CA PRO A 8 8.81 4.10 -10.45
C PRO A 8 9.72 2.89 -10.70
N HIS A 9 10.93 3.16 -11.15
CA HIS A 9 11.94 2.13 -11.34
C HIS A 9 12.72 1.82 -10.07
N SER A 10 12.79 2.76 -9.12
CA SER A 10 13.48 2.61 -7.84
C SER A 10 12.64 1.83 -6.83
N ILE A 11 13.28 0.87 -6.16
CA ILE A 11 12.67 0.01 -5.13
C ILE A 11 13.50 0.14 -3.87
N TRP A 12 12.82 0.35 -2.74
CA TRP A 12 13.44 0.58 -1.44
C TRP A 12 13.24 -0.61 -0.52
N HIS A 13 14.24 -0.91 0.29
CA HIS A 13 14.06 -1.78 1.43
C HIS A 13 13.07 -1.14 2.40
N ALA A 14 12.05 -1.90 2.83
CA ALA A 14 10.96 -1.35 3.65
C ALA A 14 11.44 -0.71 4.96
N ASP A 15 12.45 -1.30 5.60
CA ASP A 15 13.00 -0.77 6.86
C ASP A 15 13.85 0.49 6.65
N ASP A 16 14.58 0.58 5.53
CA ASP A 16 15.36 1.77 5.18
C ASP A 16 14.42 2.94 4.87
N LEU A 17 13.33 2.67 4.14
CA LEU A 17 12.33 3.68 3.84
C LEU A 17 11.69 4.23 5.12
N ARG A 18 11.32 3.36 6.06
CA ARG A 18 10.72 3.78 7.33
C ARG A 18 11.67 4.64 8.17
N ARG A 19 12.96 4.31 8.19
CA ARG A 19 13.97 5.12 8.86
C ARG A 19 14.17 6.48 8.19
N ALA A 20 14.07 6.51 6.86
CA ALA A 20 14.28 7.70 6.05
C ALA A 20 13.08 8.65 6.02
N GLU A 21 11.88 8.21 6.39
CA GLU A 21 10.65 9.02 6.34
C GLU A 21 10.79 10.34 7.12
N LYS A 22 11.36 10.28 8.31
CA LYS A 22 11.56 11.47 9.12
C LYS A 22 12.55 12.44 8.46
N GLU A 23 13.67 11.93 7.98
CA GLU A 23 14.68 12.74 7.29
C GLU A 23 14.11 13.36 6.00
N ALA A 24 13.31 12.58 5.27
CA ALA A 24 12.62 13.04 4.07
C ALA A 24 11.60 14.16 4.39
N ALA A 25 10.80 13.99 5.43
CA ALA A 25 9.84 15.00 5.89
C ALA A 25 10.57 16.28 6.34
N ASP A 26 11.64 16.15 7.12
CA ASP A 26 12.47 17.27 7.57
C ASP A 26 13.06 18.03 6.38
N SER A 27 13.45 17.35 5.31
CA SER A 27 14.00 17.96 4.08
C SER A 27 12.99 18.88 3.37
N LEU A 28 11.70 18.61 3.54
CA LEU A 28 10.59 19.44 3.01
C LEU A 28 10.07 20.46 4.03
N GLY A 29 10.55 20.42 5.26
CA GLY A 29 10.03 21.26 6.35
C GLY A 29 8.60 20.90 6.75
N ILE A 30 8.19 19.64 6.61
CA ILE A 30 6.86 19.14 6.99
C ILE A 30 6.96 18.13 8.15
N THR A 31 5.84 17.95 8.85
CA THR A 31 5.74 16.95 9.91
C THR A 31 5.42 15.56 9.35
N LEU A 32 5.66 14.50 10.13
CA LEU A 32 5.19 13.16 9.79
C LEU A 32 3.67 13.08 9.68
N TYR A 33 2.96 13.88 10.47
CA TYR A 33 1.50 13.96 10.37
C TYR A 33 1.05 14.58 9.02
N GLU A 34 1.71 15.63 8.54
CA GLU A 34 1.44 16.18 7.19
C GLU A 34 1.72 15.16 6.10
N LEU A 35 2.78 14.35 6.25
CA LEU A 35 3.06 13.26 5.32
C LEU A 35 1.92 12.23 5.33
N MET A 36 1.40 11.87 6.51
CA MET A 36 0.24 11.00 6.66
C MET A 36 -1.03 11.58 6.02
N LEU A 37 -1.26 12.88 6.16
CA LEU A 37 -2.38 13.55 5.48
C LEU A 37 -2.29 13.43 3.96
N ARG A 38 -1.09 13.58 3.39
CA ARG A 38 -0.85 13.38 1.95
C ARG A 38 -1.09 11.93 1.52
N ALA A 39 -0.67 10.97 2.34
CA ALA A 39 -0.91 9.55 2.08
C ALA A 39 -2.41 9.22 2.05
N GLY A 40 -3.14 9.66 3.06
CA GLY A 40 -4.59 9.47 3.13
C GLY A 40 -5.33 10.15 1.98
N GLU A 41 -4.92 11.35 1.58
CA GLU A 41 -5.49 12.06 0.43
C GLU A 41 -5.24 11.30 -0.88
N ALA A 42 -4.01 10.81 -1.10
CA ALA A 42 -3.68 10.03 -2.28
C ALA A 42 -4.52 8.75 -2.37
N ALA A 43 -4.65 8.04 -1.25
CA ALA A 43 -5.45 6.82 -1.18
C ALA A 43 -6.95 7.09 -1.38
N PHE A 44 -7.49 8.13 -0.75
CA PHE A 44 -8.86 8.55 -0.94
C PHE A 44 -9.15 8.87 -2.42
N ASN A 45 -8.29 9.63 -3.07
CA ASN A 45 -8.46 10.01 -4.47
C ASN A 45 -8.45 8.79 -5.40
N VAL A 46 -7.58 7.83 -5.17
CA VAL A 46 -7.56 6.56 -5.93
C VAL A 46 -8.85 5.79 -5.72
N ALA A 47 -9.26 5.59 -4.46
CA ALA A 47 -10.46 4.82 -4.12
C ALA A 47 -11.73 5.47 -4.68
N HIS A 48 -11.87 6.78 -4.51
CA HIS A 48 -13.04 7.53 -4.99
C HIS A 48 -13.10 7.59 -6.52
N SER A 49 -11.96 7.71 -7.19
CA SER A 49 -11.89 7.69 -8.65
C SER A 49 -12.18 6.31 -9.24
N ALA A 50 -11.74 5.24 -8.57
CA ALA A 50 -12.00 3.87 -9.01
C ALA A 50 -13.46 3.45 -8.79
N TYR A 51 -14.08 3.93 -7.71
CA TYR A 51 -15.45 3.57 -7.30
C TYR A 51 -16.29 4.82 -7.00
N PRO A 52 -16.58 5.67 -7.99
CA PRO A 52 -17.25 6.95 -7.77
C PRO A 52 -18.72 6.80 -7.29
N GLN A 53 -19.31 5.63 -7.47
CA GLN A 53 -20.68 5.32 -7.02
C GLN A 53 -20.73 4.65 -5.65
N ALA A 54 -19.59 4.29 -5.06
CA ALA A 54 -19.55 3.67 -3.74
C ALA A 54 -19.89 4.70 -2.65
N ALA A 55 -21.10 4.61 -2.12
CA ALA A 55 -21.65 5.56 -1.16
C ALA A 55 -21.43 5.15 0.31
N ARG A 56 -21.04 3.88 0.55
CA ARG A 56 -20.86 3.30 1.91
C ARG A 56 -19.53 2.57 1.99
N TRP A 57 -18.63 3.14 2.75
CA TRP A 57 -17.30 2.60 2.93
C TRP A 57 -17.12 2.00 4.32
N LEU A 58 -16.54 0.82 4.38
CA LEU A 58 -16.07 0.19 5.61
C LEU A 58 -14.56 0.35 5.66
N ILE A 59 -14.07 1.00 6.71
CA ILE A 59 -12.64 1.26 6.89
C ILE A 59 -12.11 0.47 8.08
N LEU A 60 -11.10 -0.34 7.84
CA LEU A 60 -10.45 -1.18 8.84
C LEU A 60 -9.12 -0.54 9.24
N CYS A 61 -9.01 -0.10 10.49
CA CYS A 61 -7.82 0.55 11.03
C CYS A 61 -7.08 -0.36 12.01
N GLY A 62 -5.81 -0.57 11.75
CA GLY A 62 -4.88 -1.19 12.69
C GLY A 62 -4.40 -0.22 13.77
N HIS A 63 -3.54 -0.71 14.66
CA HIS A 63 -2.99 0.06 15.76
C HIS A 63 -1.58 0.60 15.46
N GLY A 64 -1.39 1.14 14.25
CA GLY A 64 -0.14 1.71 13.76
C GLY A 64 -0.38 2.81 12.74
N ASN A 65 0.66 3.22 12.02
CA ASN A 65 0.58 4.29 11.03
C ASN A 65 -0.31 3.95 9.83
N ASN A 66 -0.41 2.69 9.45
CA ASN A 66 -1.34 2.26 8.41
C ASN A 66 -2.81 2.51 8.83
N GLY A 67 -3.14 2.28 10.10
CA GLY A 67 -4.42 2.68 10.68
C GLY A 67 -4.61 4.20 10.69
N GLY A 68 -3.55 4.96 10.94
CA GLY A 68 -3.53 6.42 10.84
C GLY A 68 -3.94 6.91 9.47
N ASP A 69 -3.39 6.33 8.40
CA ASP A 69 -3.81 6.62 7.03
C ASP A 69 -5.31 6.32 6.83
N GLY A 70 -5.81 5.24 7.43
CA GLY A 70 -7.23 4.87 7.42
C GLY A 70 -8.13 5.92 8.06
N TYR A 71 -7.74 6.51 9.19
CA TYR A 71 -8.49 7.62 9.81
C TYR A 71 -8.54 8.85 8.92
N VAL A 72 -7.45 9.18 8.23
CA VAL A 72 -7.40 10.29 7.28
C VAL A 72 -8.37 10.04 6.12
N VAL A 73 -8.33 8.84 5.53
CA VAL A 73 -9.25 8.45 4.45
C VAL A 73 -10.70 8.55 4.92
N ALA A 74 -11.03 8.08 6.12
CA ALA A 74 -12.37 8.14 6.69
C ALA A 74 -12.89 9.58 6.79
N ARG A 75 -12.07 10.50 7.27
CA ARG A 75 -12.44 11.90 7.39
C ARG A 75 -12.69 12.56 6.03
N LEU A 76 -11.84 12.27 5.04
CA LEU A 76 -12.02 12.78 3.68
C LEU A 76 -13.26 12.20 3.01
N ALA A 77 -13.56 10.92 3.23
CA ALA A 77 -14.74 10.26 2.72
C ALA A 77 -16.04 10.90 3.27
N VAL A 78 -16.10 11.14 4.58
CA VAL A 78 -17.26 11.83 5.20
C VAL A 78 -17.39 13.24 4.64
N ALA A 79 -16.31 13.98 4.49
CA ALA A 79 -16.33 15.32 3.90
C ALA A 79 -16.84 15.33 2.44
N ALA A 80 -16.65 14.23 1.72
CA ALA A 80 -17.18 14.02 0.36
C ALA A 80 -18.62 13.47 0.32
N GLY A 81 -19.28 13.34 1.47
CA GLY A 81 -20.66 12.85 1.57
C GLY A 81 -20.80 11.33 1.57
N ILE A 82 -19.72 10.60 1.74
CA ILE A 82 -19.69 9.13 1.82
C ILE A 82 -20.05 8.71 3.25
N ARG A 83 -20.88 7.69 3.39
CA ARG A 83 -21.20 7.09 4.69
C ARG A 83 -20.08 6.14 5.08
N VAL A 84 -19.44 6.41 6.22
CA VAL A 84 -18.29 5.63 6.71
C VAL A 84 -18.67 4.87 7.97
N THR A 85 -18.33 3.57 7.98
CA THR A 85 -18.24 2.74 9.17
C THR A 85 -16.76 2.42 9.40
N LEU A 86 -16.21 2.80 10.55
CA LEU A 86 -14.81 2.60 10.88
C LEU A 86 -14.68 1.62 12.04
N LEU A 87 -13.93 0.55 11.80
CA LEU A 87 -13.54 -0.42 12.81
C LEU A 87 -12.06 -0.23 13.12
N ALA A 88 -11.70 -0.18 14.39
CA ALA A 88 -10.30 -0.08 14.81
C ALA A 88 -9.91 -1.18 15.78
N LEU A 89 -8.71 -1.72 15.56
CA LEU A 89 -8.07 -2.64 16.50
C LEU A 89 -7.64 -1.87 17.75
N GLU A 90 -7.83 -2.49 18.89
CA GLU A 90 -7.34 -1.98 20.17
C GLU A 90 -6.02 -2.65 20.54
N SER A 91 -5.18 -1.94 21.29
CA SER A 91 -3.94 -2.44 21.84
C SER A 91 -3.58 -1.65 23.10
N ASP A 92 -2.91 -2.30 24.04
CA ASP A 92 -2.36 -1.65 25.24
C ASP A 92 -1.14 -0.76 24.94
N LYS A 93 -0.58 -0.89 23.74
CA LYS A 93 0.54 -0.05 23.29
C LYS A 93 0.02 1.33 22.85
N PRO A 94 0.75 2.42 23.10
CA PRO A 94 0.39 3.72 22.57
C PRO A 94 0.45 3.71 21.04
N LEU A 95 -0.46 4.46 20.41
CA LEU A 95 -0.38 4.75 18.99
C LEU A 95 0.87 5.60 18.68
N PRO A 96 1.46 5.45 17.48
CA PRO A 96 2.37 6.46 16.97
C PRO A 96 1.73 7.87 17.02
N GLU A 97 2.55 8.90 17.21
CA GLU A 97 2.07 10.27 17.42
C GLU A 97 1.18 10.76 16.27
N GLU A 98 1.60 10.55 15.03
CA GLU A 98 0.86 10.92 13.84
C GLU A 98 -0.45 10.13 13.67
N ALA A 99 -0.44 8.85 14.01
CA ALA A 99 -1.66 8.02 14.00
C ALA A 99 -2.64 8.45 15.09
N SER A 100 -2.14 8.82 16.27
CA SER A 100 -2.95 9.39 17.36
C SER A 100 -3.59 10.70 16.93
N ALA A 101 -2.84 11.59 16.28
CA ALA A 101 -3.36 12.84 15.74
C ALA A 101 -4.46 12.61 14.69
N ALA A 102 -4.29 11.65 13.80
CA ALA A 102 -5.29 11.28 12.80
C ALA A 102 -6.56 10.72 13.44
N ARG A 103 -6.42 9.88 14.48
CA ARG A 103 -7.54 9.35 15.25
C ARG A 103 -8.32 10.45 15.97
N GLU A 104 -7.64 11.36 16.63
CA GLU A 104 -8.27 12.52 17.26
C GLU A 104 -9.01 13.40 16.26
N ALA A 105 -8.41 13.67 15.12
CA ALA A 105 -9.05 14.45 14.06
C ALA A 105 -10.34 13.77 13.55
N TRP A 106 -10.36 12.46 13.46
CA TRP A 106 -11.58 11.69 13.14
C TRP A 106 -12.66 11.88 14.19
N LEU A 107 -12.33 11.71 15.48
CA LEU A 107 -13.27 11.87 16.57
C LEU A 107 -13.78 13.32 16.69
N ASN A 108 -12.91 14.31 16.53
CA ASN A 108 -13.27 15.74 16.56
C ASN A 108 -14.19 16.15 15.40
N ALA A 109 -14.13 15.44 14.28
CA ALA A 109 -15.04 15.60 13.15
C ALA A 109 -16.40 14.90 13.36
N GLY A 110 -16.65 14.32 14.53
CA GLY A 110 -17.87 13.58 14.85
C GLY A 110 -17.84 12.10 14.41
N GLY A 111 -16.67 11.60 14.01
CA GLY A 111 -16.50 10.20 13.65
C GLY A 111 -16.68 9.25 14.82
N VAL A 112 -17.18 8.05 14.54
CA VAL A 112 -17.35 6.97 15.53
C VAL A 112 -16.35 5.87 15.23
N ILE A 113 -15.73 5.34 16.29
CA ILE A 113 -14.85 4.18 16.22
C ILE A 113 -15.59 2.98 16.78
N HIS A 114 -15.79 1.96 15.95
CA HIS A 114 -16.39 0.70 16.38
C HIS A 114 -15.31 -0.32 16.71
N ALA A 115 -15.65 -1.20 17.66
CA ALA A 115 -14.82 -2.36 17.96
C ALA A 115 -14.77 -3.32 16.74
N PRO A 116 -13.67 -4.10 16.59
CA PRO A 116 -13.50 -4.95 15.41
C PRO A 116 -14.47 -6.13 15.33
N ASP A 117 -15.13 -6.48 16.42
CA ASP A 117 -16.06 -7.61 16.54
C ASP A 117 -17.54 -7.25 16.32
N ILE A 118 -17.84 -6.01 15.95
CA ILE A 118 -19.22 -5.64 15.61
C ILE A 118 -19.71 -6.41 14.36
N VAL A 119 -21.02 -6.56 14.28
CA VAL A 119 -21.67 -7.01 13.04
C VAL A 119 -21.46 -5.92 11.97
N TRP A 120 -20.92 -6.31 10.84
CA TRP A 120 -20.71 -5.37 9.74
C TRP A 120 -22.04 -4.84 9.20
N PRO A 121 -22.06 -3.61 8.68
CA PRO A 121 -23.25 -3.08 8.01
C PRO A 121 -23.73 -4.03 6.91
N GLU A 122 -25.03 -4.14 6.75
CA GLU A 122 -25.64 -5.01 5.73
C GLU A 122 -25.19 -4.62 4.30
N GLU A 123 -25.00 -3.33 4.08
CA GLU A 123 -24.58 -2.79 2.79
C GLU A 123 -23.24 -2.08 2.91
N VAL A 124 -22.24 -2.61 2.22
CA VAL A 124 -20.89 -2.03 2.07
C VAL A 124 -20.54 -2.04 0.60
N ASP A 125 -20.16 -0.89 0.07
CA ASP A 125 -19.83 -0.72 -1.35
C ASP A 125 -18.31 -0.77 -1.59
N LEU A 126 -17.52 -0.44 -0.58
CA LEU A 126 -16.05 -0.43 -0.62
C LEU A 126 -15.49 -0.73 0.77
N ILE A 127 -14.43 -1.55 0.81
CA ILE A 127 -13.63 -1.80 2.02
C ILE A 127 -12.28 -1.15 1.84
N VAL A 128 -11.80 -0.44 2.87
CA VAL A 128 -10.45 0.12 2.92
C VAL A 128 -9.64 -0.64 3.97
N ASP A 129 -8.54 -1.23 3.53
CA ASP A 129 -7.63 -2.00 4.38
C ASP A 129 -6.48 -1.13 4.88
N GLY A 130 -6.57 -0.72 6.14
CA GLY A 130 -5.53 -0.03 6.91
C GLY A 130 -5.11 -0.82 8.15
N LEU A 131 -5.17 -2.18 8.11
CA LEU A 131 -4.89 -3.03 9.28
C LEU A 131 -3.40 -3.17 9.58
N LEU A 132 -2.60 -3.55 8.59
CA LEU A 132 -1.18 -3.84 8.73
C LEU A 132 -0.38 -3.19 7.60
N GLY A 133 0.68 -2.48 7.94
CA GLY A 133 1.61 -1.88 6.99
C GLY A 133 2.87 -2.72 6.78
N THR A 134 3.97 -2.03 6.46
CA THR A 134 5.28 -2.62 6.14
C THR A 134 6.00 -3.26 7.33
N GLY A 135 5.46 -3.12 8.54
CA GLY A 135 6.03 -3.67 9.76
C GLY A 135 5.84 -5.17 9.97
N LEU A 136 5.00 -5.82 9.17
CA LEU A 136 4.69 -7.24 9.34
C LEU A 136 5.92 -8.12 9.07
N ARG A 137 6.19 -9.08 9.98
CA ARG A 137 7.32 -10.04 9.87
C ARG A 137 6.88 -11.51 9.91
N SER A 138 5.65 -11.77 10.34
CA SER A 138 5.09 -13.11 10.49
C SER A 138 3.60 -13.12 10.17
N ALA A 139 2.93 -14.26 10.32
CA ALA A 139 1.50 -14.35 10.12
C ALA A 139 0.73 -13.33 10.99
N PRO A 140 -0.34 -12.71 10.46
CA PRO A 140 -1.22 -11.86 11.25
C PRO A 140 -1.78 -12.62 12.47
N ARG A 141 -2.00 -11.90 13.56
CA ARG A 141 -2.65 -12.46 14.76
C ARG A 141 -4.09 -12.87 14.43
N GLU A 142 -4.63 -13.79 15.21
CA GLU A 142 -5.93 -14.41 14.96
C GLU A 142 -7.07 -13.39 14.77
N ASN A 143 -7.14 -12.36 15.60
CA ASN A 143 -8.15 -11.30 15.49
C ASN A 143 -8.04 -10.49 14.20
N ILE A 144 -6.83 -10.24 13.72
CA ILE A 144 -6.57 -9.55 12.46
C ILE A 144 -6.86 -10.49 11.28
N ALA A 145 -6.41 -11.73 11.38
CA ALA A 145 -6.69 -12.75 10.38
C ALA A 145 -8.19 -12.94 10.14
N ALA A 146 -8.99 -12.94 11.19
CA ALA A 146 -10.45 -13.03 11.10
C ALA A 146 -11.06 -11.85 10.31
N LEU A 147 -10.59 -10.62 10.54
CA LEU A 147 -11.02 -9.44 9.78
C LEU A 147 -10.60 -9.53 8.30
N ILE A 148 -9.38 -9.96 8.04
CA ILE A 148 -8.87 -10.17 6.68
C ILE A 148 -9.74 -11.19 5.93
N GLU A 149 -10.01 -12.32 6.54
CA GLU A 149 -10.83 -13.37 5.94
C GLU A 149 -12.27 -12.92 5.74
N HIS A 150 -12.83 -12.14 6.66
CA HIS A 150 -14.17 -11.56 6.50
C HIS A 150 -14.21 -10.60 5.31
N ALA A 151 -13.22 -9.71 5.18
CA ALA A 151 -13.10 -8.80 4.05
C ALA A 151 -12.99 -9.55 2.71
N ASN A 152 -12.18 -10.60 2.66
CA ASN A 152 -11.99 -11.42 1.45
C ASN A 152 -13.26 -12.17 1.04
N ARG A 153 -14.13 -12.53 1.99
CA ARG A 153 -15.43 -13.17 1.69
C ARG A 153 -16.52 -12.18 1.29
N HIS A 154 -16.35 -10.91 1.60
CA HIS A 154 -17.30 -9.88 1.26
C HIS A 154 -17.28 -9.57 -0.24
N SER A 155 -18.42 -9.20 -0.82
CA SER A 155 -18.55 -8.87 -2.26
C SER A 155 -17.96 -7.50 -2.64
N ALA A 156 -17.81 -6.57 -1.66
CA ALA A 156 -17.25 -5.26 -1.91
C ALA A 156 -15.76 -5.36 -2.26
N PRO A 157 -15.27 -4.55 -3.22
CA PRO A 157 -13.84 -4.48 -3.52
C PRO A 157 -13.06 -3.91 -2.33
N VAL A 158 -11.79 -4.29 -2.21
CA VAL A 158 -10.87 -3.81 -1.19
C VAL A 158 -9.81 -2.91 -1.81
N VAL A 159 -9.62 -1.73 -1.24
CA VAL A 159 -8.49 -0.84 -1.50
C VAL A 159 -7.53 -0.94 -0.31
N ALA A 160 -6.32 -1.42 -0.55
CA ALA A 160 -5.29 -1.55 0.47
C ALA A 160 -4.41 -0.30 0.56
N LEU A 161 -4.17 0.15 1.79
CA LEU A 161 -3.29 1.28 2.09
C LEU A 161 -1.87 0.78 2.28
N ASP A 162 -0.96 1.30 1.48
CA ASP A 162 0.48 1.01 1.40
C ASP A 162 0.81 -0.41 0.95
N ILE A 163 0.28 -1.43 1.61
CA ILE A 163 0.48 -2.84 1.29
C ILE A 163 -0.74 -3.64 1.73
N PRO A 164 -1.19 -4.66 0.98
CA PRO A 164 -2.26 -5.54 1.46
C PRO A 164 -1.89 -6.17 2.80
N SER A 165 -2.77 -6.04 3.79
CA SER A 165 -2.53 -6.61 5.13
C SER A 165 -2.30 -8.12 5.05
N GLY A 166 -1.20 -8.59 5.61
CA GLY A 166 -0.76 -9.98 5.55
C GLY A 166 0.33 -10.28 4.52
N LEU A 167 0.64 -9.35 3.62
CA LEU A 167 1.77 -9.44 2.69
C LEU A 167 3.04 -8.88 3.35
N ILE A 168 4.14 -9.61 3.28
CA ILE A 168 5.44 -9.15 3.78
C ILE A 168 6.06 -8.18 2.78
N ALA A 169 6.27 -6.94 3.19
CA ALA A 169 6.73 -5.85 2.32
C ALA A 169 8.09 -6.11 1.66
N GLN A 170 8.97 -6.85 2.31
CA GLN A 170 10.32 -7.10 1.81
C GLN A 170 10.40 -8.30 0.86
N THR A 171 9.56 -9.30 1.03
CA THR A 171 9.69 -10.59 0.34
C THR A 171 8.52 -10.97 -0.55
N GLY A 172 7.35 -10.36 -0.35
CA GLY A 172 6.11 -10.78 -0.99
C GLY A 172 5.56 -12.12 -0.46
N ALA A 173 6.04 -12.59 0.68
CA ALA A 173 5.51 -13.78 1.34
C ALA A 173 4.15 -13.48 2.01
N THR A 174 3.32 -14.51 2.08
CA THR A 174 2.02 -14.49 2.74
C THR A 174 1.98 -15.61 3.78
N PRO A 175 2.55 -15.40 4.98
CA PRO A 175 2.70 -16.47 5.98
C PRO A 175 1.37 -16.90 6.61
N GLY A 176 0.30 -16.13 6.45
CA GLY A 176 -1.03 -16.41 6.98
C GLY A 176 -2.11 -15.76 6.13
N ALA A 177 -3.19 -15.30 6.77
CA ALA A 177 -4.25 -14.57 6.08
C ALA A 177 -3.69 -13.30 5.42
N VAL A 178 -4.15 -13.00 4.22
CA VAL A 178 -3.74 -11.83 3.44
C VAL A 178 -4.94 -11.25 2.70
N ILE A 179 -5.04 -9.92 2.71
CA ILE A 179 -6.07 -9.19 1.95
C ILE A 179 -5.87 -9.43 0.45
N GLN A 180 -6.99 -9.73 -0.21
CA GLN A 180 -7.11 -9.76 -1.67
C GLN A 180 -7.58 -8.38 -2.15
N ALA A 181 -6.65 -7.50 -2.46
CA ALA A 181 -6.98 -6.15 -2.87
C ALA A 181 -7.35 -6.08 -4.36
N ALA A 182 -8.34 -5.24 -4.68
CA ALA A 182 -8.61 -4.81 -6.04
C ALA A 182 -7.64 -3.70 -6.47
N HIS A 183 -7.27 -2.83 -5.53
CA HIS A 183 -6.28 -1.77 -5.69
C HIS A 183 -5.40 -1.69 -4.45
N THR A 184 -4.12 -1.42 -4.65
CA THR A 184 -3.17 -1.08 -3.58
C THR A 184 -2.57 0.27 -3.88
N VAL A 185 -2.59 1.18 -2.91
CA VAL A 185 -1.98 2.51 -3.02
C VAL A 185 -0.77 2.53 -2.11
N THR A 186 0.42 2.47 -2.69
CA THR A 186 1.67 2.51 -1.94
C THR A 186 2.28 3.90 -1.93
N PHE A 187 2.91 4.26 -0.82
CA PHE A 187 3.38 5.61 -0.55
C PHE A 187 4.90 5.70 -0.57
N ILE A 188 5.39 6.88 -0.97
CA ILE A 188 6.79 7.29 -1.01
C ILE A 188 7.56 6.50 -2.07
N ALA A 189 7.83 5.21 -1.84
CA ALA A 189 8.58 4.36 -2.76
C ALA A 189 7.99 2.96 -2.86
N LEU A 190 8.35 2.23 -3.92
CA LEU A 190 8.00 0.82 -4.06
C LEU A 190 8.79 -0.04 -3.08
N LYS A 191 8.15 -1.05 -2.51
CA LYS A 191 8.75 -2.09 -1.67
C LYS A 191 8.87 -3.38 -2.48
N PRO A 192 9.93 -4.18 -2.29
CA PRO A 192 10.17 -5.40 -3.09
C PRO A 192 9.00 -6.37 -3.07
N GLY A 193 8.38 -6.54 -1.91
CA GLY A 193 7.26 -7.46 -1.69
C GLY A 193 5.99 -7.14 -2.49
N LEU A 194 5.85 -5.91 -3.02
CA LEU A 194 4.75 -5.53 -3.91
C LEU A 194 4.93 -6.08 -5.34
N LEU A 195 6.12 -6.52 -5.70
CA LEU A 195 6.49 -6.93 -7.06
C LEU A 195 6.96 -8.40 -7.15
N THR A 196 7.07 -9.09 -6.03
CA THR A 196 7.63 -10.45 -5.94
C THR A 196 6.73 -11.37 -5.11
N GLY A 197 7.08 -12.63 -5.08
CA GLY A 197 6.37 -13.63 -4.28
C GLY A 197 4.90 -13.76 -4.68
N LYS A 198 4.00 -13.64 -3.71
CA LYS A 198 2.55 -13.73 -3.88
C LYS A 198 1.87 -12.39 -4.22
N ALA A 199 2.65 -11.31 -4.38
CA ALA A 199 2.10 -9.98 -4.65
C ALA A 199 1.13 -9.95 -5.84
N ARG A 200 1.45 -10.67 -6.91
CA ARG A 200 0.62 -10.73 -8.11
C ARG A 200 -0.80 -11.21 -7.86
N ASP A 201 -0.98 -12.06 -6.86
CA ASP A 201 -2.27 -12.65 -6.52
C ASP A 201 -3.13 -11.72 -5.63
N VAL A 202 -2.51 -10.78 -4.90
CA VAL A 202 -3.16 -10.04 -3.81
C VAL A 202 -3.12 -8.53 -3.91
N VAL A 203 -2.22 -7.95 -4.72
CA VAL A 203 -2.02 -6.49 -4.82
C VAL A 203 -3.09 -5.81 -5.68
N GLY A 204 -3.65 -6.51 -6.66
CA GLY A 204 -4.54 -5.90 -7.64
C GLY A 204 -3.83 -4.86 -8.50
N VAL A 205 -4.52 -3.75 -8.80
CA VAL A 205 -3.90 -2.62 -9.50
C VAL A 205 -3.04 -1.83 -8.53
N LEU A 206 -1.74 -1.76 -8.82
CA LEU A 206 -0.78 -1.03 -7.99
C LEU A 206 -0.73 0.45 -8.38
N HIS A 207 -0.95 1.33 -7.42
CA HIS A 207 -0.80 2.77 -7.50
C HIS A 207 0.35 3.21 -6.61
N HIS A 208 1.15 4.16 -7.08
CA HIS A 208 2.25 4.75 -6.31
C HIS A 208 2.06 6.27 -6.21
N HIS A 209 2.30 6.80 -5.02
CA HIS A 209 2.32 8.24 -4.78
C HIS A 209 3.52 8.61 -3.91
N ALA A 210 4.39 9.47 -4.43
CA ALA A 210 5.64 9.86 -3.75
C ALA A 210 5.45 10.91 -2.63
N LEU A 211 4.25 11.41 -2.42
CA LEU A 211 3.87 12.38 -1.38
C LEU A 211 4.64 13.71 -1.42
N GLY A 212 5.15 14.08 -2.59
CA GLY A 212 5.98 15.28 -2.78
C GLY A 212 7.46 15.08 -2.45
N LEU A 213 7.90 13.82 -2.23
CA LEU A 213 9.28 13.46 -1.90
C LEU A 213 10.12 13.08 -3.13
N GLU A 214 9.64 13.31 -4.35
CA GLU A 214 10.28 12.88 -5.60
C GLU A 214 11.73 13.38 -5.70
N SER A 215 11.96 14.65 -5.39
CA SER A 215 13.30 15.26 -5.46
C SER A 215 14.24 14.70 -4.40
N TRP A 216 13.74 14.45 -3.20
CA TRP A 216 14.54 13.82 -2.14
C TRP A 216 14.91 12.38 -2.50
N LEU A 217 13.94 11.59 -2.99
CA LEU A 217 14.14 10.20 -3.42
C LEU A 217 15.15 10.09 -4.56
N ALA A 218 15.13 11.02 -5.52
CA ALA A 218 16.06 11.04 -6.65
C ALA A 218 17.54 11.20 -6.23
N GLY A 219 17.79 11.81 -5.07
CA GLY A 219 19.13 11.97 -4.50
C GLY A 219 19.64 10.79 -3.68
N GLN A 220 18.83 9.73 -3.52
CA GLN A 220 19.17 8.59 -2.66
C GLN A 220 19.59 7.37 -3.47
N GLU A 221 20.45 6.54 -2.87
CA GLU A 221 20.73 5.21 -3.41
C GLU A 221 19.53 4.28 -3.19
N THR A 222 19.20 3.47 -4.20
CA THR A 222 18.07 2.55 -4.14
C THR A 222 18.53 1.11 -3.90
N TYR A 223 17.70 0.32 -3.22
CA TYR A 223 17.98 -1.08 -2.92
C TYR A 223 17.98 -1.95 -4.19
N LEU A 224 17.00 -1.73 -5.05
CA LEU A 224 16.85 -2.43 -6.33
C LEU A 224 16.33 -1.47 -7.40
N ALA A 225 16.54 -1.80 -8.64
CA ALA A 225 15.94 -1.12 -9.77
C ALA A 225 15.02 -2.07 -10.55
N ARG A 226 13.81 -1.58 -10.88
CA ARG A 226 12.88 -2.26 -11.77
C ARG A 226 13.13 -1.79 -13.21
N PHE A 227 13.10 -2.72 -14.13
CA PHE A 227 13.20 -2.42 -15.56
C PHE A 227 11.87 -2.75 -16.24
N ASP A 228 11.43 -1.90 -17.12
CA ASP A 228 10.29 -2.15 -18.00
C ASP A 228 10.75 -2.50 -19.44
N ALA A 229 9.78 -2.87 -20.27
CA ALA A 229 10.08 -3.28 -21.65
C ALA A 229 10.76 -2.18 -22.49
N SER A 230 10.49 -0.90 -22.20
CA SER A 230 11.10 0.22 -22.93
C SER A 230 12.58 0.37 -22.60
N GLN A 231 12.97 0.19 -21.34
CA GLN A 231 14.37 0.21 -20.93
C GLN A 231 15.14 -1.00 -21.43
N LEU A 232 14.52 -2.20 -21.38
CA LEU A 232 15.11 -3.41 -21.96
C LEU A 232 15.34 -3.27 -23.47
N ALA A 233 14.40 -2.68 -24.18
CA ALA A 233 14.56 -2.42 -25.63
C ALA A 233 15.71 -1.47 -25.92
N ALA A 234 15.97 -0.47 -25.07
CA ALA A 234 17.09 0.44 -25.21
C ALA A 234 18.46 -0.22 -24.97
N TRP A 235 18.51 -1.26 -24.14
CA TRP A 235 19.73 -1.98 -23.77
C TRP A 235 20.04 -3.16 -24.70
N LEU A 236 19.01 -3.73 -25.31
CA LEU A 236 19.17 -4.85 -26.23
C LEU A 236 19.32 -4.30 -27.65
N PRO A 237 20.51 -4.39 -28.26
CA PRO A 237 20.66 -3.97 -29.64
C PRO A 237 19.74 -4.81 -30.54
N PRO A 238 19.13 -4.19 -31.56
CA PRO A 238 18.30 -4.92 -32.47
C PRO A 238 19.12 -6.06 -33.15
N ARG A 239 18.54 -7.24 -33.17
CA ARG A 239 19.17 -8.40 -33.79
C ARG A 239 19.32 -8.12 -35.31
N ARG A 240 20.51 -8.37 -35.81
CA ARG A 240 20.72 -8.34 -37.26
C ARG A 240 19.93 -9.49 -37.90
N PRO A 241 19.30 -9.29 -39.07
CA PRO A 241 18.57 -10.37 -39.76
C PRO A 241 19.43 -11.61 -40.03
N THR A 242 20.75 -11.42 -40.14
CA THR A 242 21.75 -12.47 -40.40
C THR A 242 22.35 -13.07 -39.12
N SER A 243 21.93 -12.63 -37.93
CA SER A 243 22.50 -13.14 -36.68
C SER A 243 21.98 -14.55 -36.37
N HIS A 244 22.84 -15.40 -35.82
CA HIS A 244 22.50 -16.75 -35.37
C HIS A 244 22.72 -16.92 -33.85
N LYS A 245 22.28 -18.07 -33.31
CA LYS A 245 22.30 -18.29 -31.82
C LYS A 245 23.70 -18.16 -31.20
N GLY A 246 24.78 -18.42 -31.95
CA GLY A 246 26.15 -18.31 -31.45
C GLY A 246 26.60 -16.85 -31.21
N ASP A 247 25.98 -15.88 -31.87
CA ASP A 247 26.34 -14.45 -31.78
C ASP A 247 25.82 -13.81 -30.47
N HIS A 248 24.92 -14.49 -29.75
CA HIS A 248 24.23 -13.97 -28.56
C HIS A 248 24.61 -14.69 -27.25
N GLY A 249 25.67 -15.50 -27.30
CA GLY A 249 26.16 -16.28 -26.15
C GLY A 249 25.41 -17.59 -25.92
N GLN A 250 26.05 -18.52 -25.23
CA GLN A 250 25.46 -19.77 -24.78
C GLN A 250 25.21 -19.73 -23.29
N ILE A 251 23.98 -20.05 -22.88
CA ILE A 251 23.68 -20.32 -21.47
C ILE A 251 24.14 -21.76 -21.23
N GLY A 252 25.26 -21.93 -20.50
CA GLY A 252 25.71 -23.24 -20.06
C GLY A 252 24.69 -23.87 -19.10
N ARG A 253 24.24 -25.09 -19.37
CA ARG A 253 23.52 -25.89 -18.37
C ARG A 253 24.50 -26.26 -17.28
N ALA A 254 24.40 -25.70 -16.10
CA ALA A 254 25.01 -26.27 -14.91
C ALA A 254 24.30 -27.59 -14.59
N SER A 255 24.97 -28.73 -14.78
CA SER A 255 24.48 -29.98 -14.27
C SER A 255 24.73 -30.02 -12.77
N CYS A 256 23.71 -29.91 -11.94
CA CYS A 256 23.80 -30.32 -10.55
C CYS A 256 24.01 -31.84 -10.52
N ARG A 257 25.16 -32.30 -10.00
CA ARG A 257 25.38 -33.63 -9.52
C ARG A 257 25.10 -33.70 -8.04
#